data_de15e12d80f10de7bc21a3fb7e66ecb5
#
_entry.id   de15e12d80f10de7bc21a3fb7e66ecb5
#
_cell.length_a   1.000
_cell.length_b   1.000
_cell.length_c   1.000
_cell.angle_alpha   90.00
_cell.angle_beta   90.00
_cell.angle_gamma   90.00
#
_symmetry.space_group_name_H-M   'P 1'
#
loop_
_entity.id
_entity.type
_entity.pdbx_description
1 polymer ?
#
loop_
_entity_poly.entity_id
_entity_poly.type
_entity_poly.pdbx_seq_one_letter_code
_entity_poly.pdbx_strand_id
1 'polypeptide(L)'
;MDVLRIENLMVDCVVGVYPHERNASQPLRVDVEMRLQTERSAVKESLRSTIDYASTASQLVFLLRSCRFRLLETAAHVLTRYILAPPAPDERRAQVESAVVRLTKPGALRGFAIPSLEIERDAAWCTFEVEQKPFGTVDIIYETKGAGIYRLNIAPGSGIPLHVHQQMRESEMVLGNGLLCQGQPCPPGTVHRWPRGAAHSYTNPS
;
A
#
# COMPACT_ATOMS: atom_id res chain seq x y z
N MET A 1 14.98 -4.28 19.63
CA MET A 1 14.12 -4.12 18.43
C MET A 1 13.31 -5.38 18.29
N ASP A 2 11.99 -5.27 18.20
CA ASP A 2 11.08 -6.41 18.16
C ASP A 2 10.61 -6.67 16.74
N VAL A 3 10.01 -7.84 16.51
CA VAL A 3 9.53 -8.24 15.19
C VAL A 3 8.04 -8.52 15.25
N LEU A 4 7.26 -7.75 14.51
CA LEU A 4 5.87 -8.02 14.23
C LEU A 4 5.76 -8.72 12.88
N ARG A 5 5.01 -9.83 12.81
CA ARG A 5 4.87 -10.61 11.58
C ARG A 5 3.43 -10.66 11.08
N ILE A 6 3.30 -10.68 9.76
CA ILE A 6 2.11 -11.11 9.04
C ILE A 6 2.54 -12.33 8.23
N GLU A 7 2.05 -13.50 8.58
CA GLU A 7 2.45 -14.76 7.97
C GLU A 7 1.28 -15.40 7.21
N ASN A 8 1.59 -16.04 6.08
CA ASN A 8 0.61 -16.76 5.25
C ASN A 8 -0.56 -15.88 4.75
N LEU A 9 -0.31 -14.61 4.47
CA LEU A 9 -1.31 -13.76 3.82
C LEU A 9 -1.51 -14.23 2.38
N MET A 10 -2.64 -14.89 2.11
CA MET A 10 -2.98 -15.38 0.77
C MET A 10 -3.75 -14.32 0.00
N VAL A 11 -3.25 -13.95 -1.16
CA VAL A 11 -3.84 -12.92 -2.02
C VAL A 11 -4.03 -13.45 -3.44
N ASP A 12 -5.28 -13.50 -3.90
CA ASP A 12 -5.55 -13.73 -5.31
C ASP A 12 -5.35 -12.44 -6.10
N CYS A 13 -4.30 -12.41 -6.91
CA CYS A 13 -3.91 -11.24 -7.71
C CYS A 13 -3.33 -11.61 -9.07
N VAL A 14 -3.26 -10.64 -9.97
CA VAL A 14 -2.61 -10.81 -11.27
C VAL A 14 -1.12 -10.48 -11.11
N VAL A 15 -0.27 -11.50 -11.17
CA VAL A 15 1.18 -11.36 -11.10
C VAL A 15 1.87 -12.32 -12.07
N GLY A 16 2.75 -11.78 -12.92
CA GLY A 16 3.51 -12.58 -13.89
C GLY A 16 3.65 -11.90 -15.25
N VAL A 17 4.49 -12.49 -16.10
CA VAL A 17 4.85 -11.96 -17.42
C VAL A 17 4.14 -12.68 -18.57
N TYR A 18 3.77 -13.95 -18.37
CA TYR A 18 3.17 -14.75 -19.43
C TYR A 18 1.71 -14.36 -19.69
N PRO A 19 1.22 -14.50 -20.93
CA PRO A 19 -0.16 -14.12 -21.28
C PRO A 19 -1.23 -14.74 -20.38
N HIS A 20 -1.10 -16.04 -20.05
CA HIS A 20 -2.06 -16.71 -19.16
C HIS A 20 -2.06 -16.14 -17.73
N GLU A 21 -0.93 -15.63 -17.24
CA GLU A 21 -0.83 -14.99 -15.92
C GLU A 21 -1.41 -13.58 -15.91
N ARG A 22 -1.49 -12.93 -17.08
CA ARG A 22 -2.04 -11.57 -17.21
C ARG A 22 -3.56 -11.53 -17.28
N ASN A 23 -4.19 -12.65 -17.63
CA ASN A 23 -5.63 -12.73 -17.87
C ASN A 23 -6.42 -13.32 -16.69
N ALA A 24 -5.75 -13.91 -15.72
CA ALA A 24 -6.38 -14.49 -14.53
C ALA A 24 -5.61 -14.15 -13.25
N SER A 25 -6.32 -14.03 -12.14
CA SER A 25 -5.69 -13.98 -10.82
C SER A 25 -5.18 -15.35 -10.43
N GLN A 26 -4.15 -15.38 -9.61
CA GLN A 26 -3.56 -16.58 -9.06
C GLN A 26 -3.19 -16.34 -7.58
N PRO A 27 -3.12 -17.38 -6.75
CA PRO A 27 -2.72 -17.24 -5.37
C PRO A 27 -1.25 -16.80 -5.26
N LEU A 28 -1.02 -15.79 -4.47
CA LEU A 28 0.29 -15.31 -4.03
C LEU A 28 0.31 -15.34 -2.50
N ARG A 29 1.28 -16.01 -1.90
CA ARG A 29 1.52 -15.94 -0.46
C ARG A 29 2.49 -14.81 -0.17
N VAL A 30 2.15 -14.03 0.83
CA VAL A 30 2.92 -12.91 1.34
C VAL A 30 3.24 -13.16 2.81
N ASP A 31 4.52 -13.13 3.14
CA ASP A 31 5.00 -13.15 4.51
C ASP A 31 5.79 -11.85 4.74
N VAL A 32 5.50 -11.16 5.85
CA VAL A 32 6.13 -9.87 6.18
C VAL A 32 6.65 -9.91 7.60
N GLU A 33 7.88 -9.43 7.80
CA GLU A 33 8.42 -9.07 9.10
C GLU A 33 8.64 -7.57 9.15
N MET A 34 8.22 -6.93 10.21
CA MET A 34 8.40 -5.49 10.48
C MET A 34 9.14 -5.34 11.80
N ARG A 35 10.32 -4.75 11.77
CA ARG A 35 11.13 -4.48 12.98
C ARG A 35 10.89 -3.06 13.46
N LEU A 36 10.53 -2.93 14.73
CA LEU A 36 10.16 -1.67 15.36
C LEU A 36 10.38 -1.73 16.88
N GLN A 37 10.23 -0.59 17.54
CA GLN A 37 10.27 -0.49 19.00
C GLN A 37 8.86 -0.67 19.56
N THR A 38 8.62 -1.66 20.42
CA THR A 38 7.27 -1.98 20.94
C THR A 38 7.06 -1.63 22.42
N GLU A 39 8.08 -1.25 23.18
CA GLU A 39 7.98 -0.99 24.62
C GLU A 39 6.91 0.04 24.95
N ARG A 40 6.81 1.11 24.16
CA ARG A 40 5.80 2.16 24.36
C ARG A 40 4.39 1.64 24.15
N SER A 41 4.18 0.77 23.17
CA SER A 41 2.88 0.18 22.90
C SER A 41 2.48 -0.84 23.95
N ALA A 42 3.43 -1.63 24.46
CA ALA A 42 3.22 -2.59 25.54
C ALA A 42 2.75 -1.91 26.82
N VAL A 43 3.35 -0.76 27.18
CA VAL A 43 2.97 0.01 28.37
C VAL A 43 1.64 0.74 28.20
N LYS A 44 1.35 1.27 26.99
CA LYS A 44 0.17 2.12 26.75
C LYS A 44 -1.03 1.36 26.22
N GLU A 45 -0.86 0.11 25.82
CA GLU A 45 -1.88 -0.71 25.13
C GLU A 45 -2.56 0.05 23.98
N SER A 46 -1.76 0.75 23.14
CA SER A 46 -2.25 1.67 22.12
C SER A 46 -1.68 1.39 20.76
N LEU A 47 -2.56 1.23 19.76
CA LEU A 47 -2.20 1.12 18.35
C LEU A 47 -1.44 2.35 17.81
N ARG A 48 -1.56 3.52 18.48
CA ARG A 48 -0.86 4.75 18.08
C ARG A 48 0.66 4.69 18.22
N SER A 49 1.19 3.65 18.85
CA SER A 49 2.64 3.46 19.08
C SER A 49 3.15 2.11 18.59
N THR A 50 2.36 1.41 17.77
CA THR A 50 2.72 0.16 17.09
C THR A 50 2.20 0.16 15.66
N ILE A 51 2.16 -0.99 15.02
CA ILE A 51 1.58 -1.20 13.69
C ILE A 51 0.23 -1.91 13.84
N ASP A 52 -0.82 -1.36 13.24
CA ASP A 52 -2.08 -2.07 13.02
C ASP A 52 -1.89 -3.07 11.87
N TYR A 53 -1.62 -4.32 12.23
CA TYR A 53 -1.38 -5.39 11.25
C TYR A 53 -2.62 -5.72 10.40
N ALA A 54 -3.84 -5.50 10.90
CA ALA A 54 -5.05 -5.73 10.13
C ALA A 54 -5.20 -4.69 9.00
N SER A 55 -4.98 -3.41 9.33
CA SER A 55 -4.92 -2.32 8.36
C SER A 55 -3.79 -2.55 7.36
N THR A 56 -2.58 -2.87 7.83
CA THR A 56 -1.43 -3.15 6.98
C THR A 56 -1.70 -4.29 6.00
N ALA A 57 -2.24 -5.43 6.47
CA ALA A 57 -2.59 -6.56 5.61
C ALA A 57 -3.59 -6.15 4.52
N SER A 58 -4.63 -5.38 4.87
CA SER A 58 -5.64 -4.88 3.93
C SER A 58 -5.01 -3.99 2.85
N GLN A 59 -4.07 -3.14 3.22
CA GLN A 59 -3.34 -2.25 2.31
C GLN A 59 -2.43 -3.03 1.35
N LEU A 60 -1.72 -4.06 1.85
CA LEU A 60 -0.92 -4.96 1.00
C LEU A 60 -1.79 -5.73 0.00
N VAL A 61 -2.95 -6.23 0.43
CA VAL A 61 -3.93 -6.87 -0.45
C VAL A 61 -4.42 -5.90 -1.53
N PHE A 62 -4.73 -4.66 -1.15
CA PHE A 62 -5.14 -3.62 -2.10
C PHE A 62 -4.07 -3.36 -3.16
N LEU A 63 -2.81 -3.15 -2.78
CA LEU A 63 -1.70 -2.92 -3.69
C LEU A 63 -1.52 -4.08 -4.67
N LEU A 64 -1.50 -5.32 -4.17
CA LEU A 64 -1.31 -6.51 -5.00
C LEU A 64 -2.45 -6.70 -6.01
N ARG A 65 -3.69 -6.43 -5.62
CA ARG A 65 -4.86 -6.56 -6.50
C ARG A 65 -4.98 -5.42 -7.53
N SER A 66 -4.51 -4.22 -7.18
CA SER A 66 -4.65 -3.04 -8.03
C SER A 66 -3.51 -2.91 -9.05
N CYS A 67 -2.25 -3.21 -8.67
CA CYS A 67 -1.08 -2.90 -9.49
C CYS A 67 -0.78 -3.93 -10.59
N ARG A 68 -1.30 -5.15 -10.51
CA ARG A 68 -1.12 -6.20 -11.52
C ARG A 68 0.37 -6.38 -11.91
N PHE A 69 1.23 -6.58 -10.94
CA PHE A 69 2.69 -6.66 -11.13
C PHE A 69 3.11 -7.72 -12.16
N ARG A 70 4.15 -7.41 -12.92
CA ARG A 70 4.73 -8.37 -13.88
C ARG A 70 5.77 -9.28 -13.25
N LEU A 71 6.53 -8.78 -12.28
CA LEU A 71 7.61 -9.49 -11.61
C LEU A 71 7.38 -9.51 -10.10
N LEU A 72 7.80 -10.59 -9.44
CA LEU A 72 7.83 -10.67 -7.97
C LEU A 72 8.76 -9.61 -7.39
N GLU A 73 9.86 -9.32 -8.08
CA GLU A 73 10.84 -8.30 -7.70
C GLU A 73 10.18 -6.93 -7.58
N THR A 74 9.41 -6.51 -8.59
CA THR A 74 8.71 -5.21 -8.54
C THR A 74 7.69 -5.20 -7.42
N ALA A 75 6.91 -6.26 -7.26
CA ALA A 75 5.94 -6.38 -6.17
C ALA A 75 6.61 -6.28 -4.80
N ALA A 76 7.67 -7.07 -4.56
CA ALA A 76 8.39 -7.07 -3.29
C ALA A 76 8.99 -5.69 -2.97
N HIS A 77 9.65 -5.05 -3.94
CA HIS A 77 10.21 -3.70 -3.78
C HIS A 77 9.14 -2.66 -3.43
N VAL A 78 8.00 -2.68 -4.13
CA VAL A 78 6.88 -1.77 -3.87
C VAL A 78 6.31 -1.98 -2.47
N LEU A 79 6.01 -3.23 -2.08
CA LEU A 79 5.46 -3.53 -0.76
C LEU A 79 6.44 -3.12 0.35
N THR A 80 7.74 -3.39 0.17
CA THR A 80 8.77 -3.00 1.14
C THR A 80 8.87 -1.48 1.27
N ARG A 81 8.88 -0.73 0.15
CA ARG A 81 8.84 0.74 0.19
C ARG A 81 7.60 1.25 0.91
N TYR A 82 6.44 0.67 0.63
CA TYR A 82 5.19 1.06 1.28
C TYR A 82 5.24 0.85 2.81
N ILE A 83 5.74 -0.29 3.26
CA ILE A 83 5.89 -0.63 4.68
C ILE A 83 6.87 0.31 5.39
N LEU A 84 7.99 0.63 4.74
CA LEU A 84 9.05 1.50 5.28
C LEU A 84 8.73 3.00 5.16
N ALA A 85 7.68 3.37 4.40
CA ALA A 85 7.29 4.77 4.30
C ALA A 85 7.01 5.36 5.68
N PRO A 86 7.45 6.60 5.96
CA PRO A 86 7.18 7.25 7.23
C PRO A 86 5.67 7.40 7.44
N PRO A 87 5.20 7.49 8.70
CA PRO A 87 3.81 7.79 8.99
C PRO A 87 3.35 9.06 8.25
N ALA A 88 2.09 9.05 7.78
CA ALA A 88 1.48 10.27 7.24
C ALA A 88 1.37 11.37 8.32
N PRO A 89 1.22 12.65 7.97
CA PRO A 89 1.18 13.73 8.94
C PRO A 89 0.12 13.58 10.04
N ASP A 90 -1.01 12.96 9.72
CA ASP A 90 -2.13 12.67 10.62
C ASP A 90 -2.10 11.23 11.18
N GLU A 91 -1.24 10.38 10.65
CA GLU A 91 -1.11 8.98 11.04
C GLU A 91 -0.26 8.84 12.32
N ARG A 92 -0.83 8.23 13.33
CA ARG A 92 -0.13 7.93 14.59
C ARG A 92 0.16 6.44 14.68
N ARG A 93 1.32 6.04 14.21
CA ARG A 93 1.87 4.68 14.33
C ARG A 93 3.37 4.72 14.58
N ALA A 94 3.94 3.58 14.91
CA ALA A 94 5.38 3.44 14.95
C ALA A 94 5.99 3.50 13.54
N GLN A 95 7.23 4.00 13.44
CA GLN A 95 8.05 3.83 12.25
C GLN A 95 8.55 2.39 12.20
N VAL A 96 8.42 1.74 11.04
CA VAL A 96 9.09 0.48 10.74
C VAL A 96 10.55 0.80 10.40
N GLU A 97 11.50 0.26 11.17
CA GLU A 97 12.92 0.52 10.99
C GLU A 97 13.55 -0.39 9.94
N SER A 98 13.10 -1.63 9.86
CA SER A 98 13.44 -2.54 8.76
C SER A 98 12.31 -3.53 8.51
N ALA A 99 12.23 -4.02 7.27
CA ALA A 99 11.22 -4.97 6.85
C ALA A 99 11.82 -6.10 6.01
N VAL A 100 11.31 -7.31 6.23
CA VAL A 100 11.50 -8.46 5.33
C VAL A 100 10.18 -8.73 4.64
N VAL A 101 10.19 -8.83 3.31
CA VAL A 101 9.03 -9.20 2.50
C VAL A 101 9.37 -10.42 1.68
N ARG A 102 8.62 -11.51 1.90
CA ARG A 102 8.71 -12.73 1.10
C ARG A 102 7.44 -12.91 0.29
N LEU A 103 7.59 -13.09 -1.01
CA LEU A 103 6.52 -13.42 -1.94
C LEU A 103 6.74 -14.83 -2.50
N THR A 104 5.73 -15.68 -2.35
CA THR A 104 5.77 -17.07 -2.82
C THR A 104 4.63 -17.29 -3.80
N LYS A 105 4.93 -17.91 -4.94
CA LYS A 105 3.99 -18.15 -6.04
C LYS A 105 3.72 -19.66 -6.20
N PRO A 106 2.78 -20.25 -5.45
CA PRO A 106 2.65 -21.71 -5.31
C PRO A 106 2.35 -22.44 -6.61
N GLY A 107 1.58 -21.81 -7.51
CA GLY A 107 1.12 -22.43 -8.76
C GLY A 107 2.06 -22.27 -9.96
N ALA A 108 3.17 -21.51 -9.84
CA ALA A 108 3.96 -21.07 -11.00
C ALA A 108 4.63 -22.19 -11.79
N LEU A 109 5.10 -23.23 -11.12
CA LEU A 109 5.88 -24.33 -11.72
C LEU A 109 5.15 -25.68 -11.68
N ARG A 110 3.81 -25.67 -11.63
CA ARG A 110 2.94 -26.86 -11.75
C ARG A 110 3.38 -28.08 -10.93
N GLY A 111 3.84 -27.86 -9.70
CA GLY A 111 4.25 -28.93 -8.78
C GLY A 111 5.73 -29.36 -8.87
N PHE A 112 6.53 -28.84 -9.81
CA PHE A 112 7.97 -29.10 -9.85
C PHE A 112 8.71 -28.40 -8.73
N ALA A 113 8.34 -27.15 -8.44
CA ALA A 113 8.94 -26.34 -7.40
C ALA A 113 8.01 -25.17 -7.04
N ILE A 114 8.30 -24.50 -5.94
CA ILE A 114 7.59 -23.30 -5.48
C ILE A 114 8.57 -22.14 -5.48
N PRO A 115 8.53 -21.23 -6.48
CA PRO A 115 9.40 -20.08 -6.51
C PRO A 115 8.98 -19.06 -5.46
N SER A 116 9.98 -18.46 -4.82
CA SER A 116 9.79 -17.36 -3.90
C SER A 116 10.91 -16.34 -4.06
N LEU A 117 10.61 -15.11 -3.71
CA LEU A 117 11.56 -14.01 -3.57
C LEU A 117 11.45 -13.46 -2.16
N GLU A 118 12.57 -13.23 -1.52
CA GLU A 118 12.66 -12.52 -0.25
C GLU A 118 13.60 -11.34 -0.39
N ILE A 119 13.18 -10.20 0.15
CA ILE A 119 14.04 -9.04 0.29
C ILE A 119 13.98 -8.50 1.71
N GLU A 120 15.12 -8.03 2.22
CA GLU A 120 15.25 -7.34 3.49
C GLU A 120 15.80 -5.94 3.24
N ARG A 121 15.17 -4.92 3.82
CA ARG A 121 15.59 -3.51 3.72
C ARG A 121 15.33 -2.78 5.02
N ASP A 122 16.15 -1.80 5.31
CA ASP A 122 15.94 -0.83 6.38
C ASP A 122 15.31 0.47 5.87
N ALA A 123 14.90 1.34 6.78
CA ALA A 123 14.26 2.61 6.42
C ALA A 123 15.20 3.57 5.70
N ALA A 124 16.54 3.40 5.82
CA ALA A 124 17.52 4.22 5.12
C ALA A 124 17.73 3.79 3.66
N TRP A 125 17.25 2.60 3.28
CA TRP A 125 17.39 2.09 1.93
C TRP A 125 16.70 2.95 0.87
N CYS A 126 15.59 3.62 1.22
CA CYS A 126 14.87 4.45 0.26
C CYS A 126 14.54 5.83 0.83
N THR A 127 14.64 6.82 -0.02
CA THR A 127 14.09 8.15 0.23
C THR A 127 12.71 8.24 -0.43
N PHE A 128 11.84 9.08 0.17
CA PHE A 128 10.50 9.36 -0.36
C PHE A 128 10.47 10.82 -0.79
N GLU A 129 10.16 11.04 -2.06
CA GLU A 129 9.87 12.37 -2.57
C GLU A 129 8.47 12.78 -2.13
N VAL A 130 8.33 14.04 -1.70
CA VAL A 130 7.06 14.61 -1.25
C VAL A 130 6.77 15.86 -2.07
N GLU A 131 5.69 15.83 -2.82
CA GLU A 131 5.23 16.98 -3.59
C GLU A 131 4.24 17.81 -2.77
N GLN A 132 4.39 19.14 -2.82
CA GLN A 132 3.41 20.08 -2.28
C GLN A 132 2.30 20.30 -3.29
N LYS A 133 1.05 20.20 -2.84
CA LYS A 133 -0.15 20.43 -3.65
C LYS A 133 -1.09 21.40 -2.93
N PRO A 134 -2.00 22.08 -3.62
CA PRO A 134 -2.98 23.00 -2.98
C PRO A 134 -3.83 22.34 -1.90
N PHE A 135 -4.04 21.02 -1.98
CA PHE A 135 -4.82 20.26 -1.01
C PHE A 135 -4.00 19.66 0.14
N GLY A 136 -2.69 19.75 0.10
CA GLY A 136 -1.79 19.11 1.08
C GLY A 136 -0.53 18.54 0.44
N THR A 137 -0.22 17.26 0.65
CA THR A 137 1.00 16.64 0.10
C THR A 137 0.72 15.33 -0.62
N VAL A 138 1.64 14.96 -1.52
CA VAL A 138 1.67 13.65 -2.18
C VAL A 138 3.02 13.00 -1.92
N ASP A 139 3.00 11.87 -1.23
CA ASP A 139 4.21 11.06 -1.06
C ASP A 139 4.32 10.09 -2.22
N ILE A 140 5.43 10.15 -2.94
CA ILE A 140 5.71 9.24 -4.07
C ILE A 140 6.30 7.95 -3.52
N ILE A 141 5.47 6.92 -3.39
CA ILE A 141 5.92 5.60 -2.91
C ILE A 141 6.72 4.87 -3.99
N TYR A 142 6.19 4.89 -5.22
CA TYR A 142 6.85 4.27 -6.38
C TYR A 142 6.30 4.87 -7.66
N GLU A 143 7.18 5.16 -8.61
CA GLU A 143 6.79 5.71 -9.90
C GLU A 143 7.62 5.15 -11.05
N THR A 144 6.98 4.97 -12.20
CA THR A 144 7.58 4.62 -13.49
C THR A 144 6.88 5.39 -14.61
N LYS A 145 7.38 5.27 -15.85
CA LYS A 145 6.70 5.86 -17.03
C LYS A 145 5.23 5.46 -17.21
N GLY A 146 4.81 4.32 -16.66
CA GLY A 146 3.48 3.76 -16.97
C GLY A 146 2.59 3.50 -15.75
N ALA A 147 3.10 3.69 -14.53
CA ALA A 147 2.35 3.46 -13.30
C ALA A 147 3.00 4.19 -12.12
N GLY A 148 2.18 4.65 -11.20
CA GLY A 148 2.62 5.24 -9.94
C GLY A 148 1.82 4.71 -8.75
N ILE A 149 2.41 4.77 -7.58
CA ILE A 149 1.77 4.51 -6.29
C ILE A 149 2.09 5.70 -5.41
N TYR A 150 1.04 6.37 -4.98
CA TYR A 150 1.12 7.61 -4.23
C TYR A 150 0.30 7.50 -2.96
N ARG A 151 0.71 8.22 -1.92
CA ARG A 151 -0.10 8.48 -0.75
C ARG A 151 -0.46 9.96 -0.74
N LEU A 152 -1.75 10.26 -0.85
CA LEU A 152 -2.27 11.62 -0.87
C LEU A 152 -2.67 12.00 0.55
N ASN A 153 -2.09 13.07 1.06
CA ASN A 153 -2.38 13.61 2.38
C ASN A 153 -3.19 14.90 2.20
N ILE A 154 -4.51 14.82 2.43
CA ILE A 154 -5.42 15.96 2.29
C ILE A 154 -5.49 16.69 3.62
N ALA A 155 -5.03 17.94 3.65
CA ALA A 155 -5.01 18.75 4.87
C ALA A 155 -6.42 19.01 5.39
N PRO A 156 -6.59 19.21 6.72
CA PRO A 156 -7.86 19.65 7.32
C PRO A 156 -8.41 20.90 6.64
N GLY A 157 -9.72 20.93 6.37
CA GLY A 157 -10.40 22.01 5.67
C GLY A 157 -10.08 22.10 4.16
N SER A 158 -9.37 21.12 3.59
CA SER A 158 -8.94 21.14 2.19
C SER A 158 -9.58 20.03 1.37
N GLY A 159 -9.32 20.00 0.06
CA GLY A 159 -9.87 18.95 -0.79
C GLY A 159 -9.25 18.90 -2.18
N ILE A 160 -9.43 17.77 -2.82
CA ILE A 160 -9.13 17.55 -4.23
C ILE A 160 -10.40 17.88 -5.01
N PRO A 161 -10.39 18.92 -5.86
CA PRO A 161 -11.58 19.33 -6.61
C PRO A 161 -12.03 18.23 -7.58
N LEU A 162 -13.26 18.36 -8.07
CA LEU A 162 -13.80 17.45 -9.09
C LEU A 162 -12.87 17.45 -10.32
N HIS A 163 -12.34 16.29 -10.66
CA HIS A 163 -11.42 16.10 -11.78
C HIS A 163 -11.63 14.76 -12.47
N VAL A 164 -10.99 14.57 -13.60
CA VAL A 164 -11.05 13.35 -14.42
C VAL A 164 -9.66 12.98 -14.95
N HIS A 165 -9.39 11.68 -15.02
CA HIS A 165 -8.18 11.15 -15.65
C HIS A 165 -8.53 10.54 -17.02
N GLN A 166 -8.07 11.18 -18.09
CA GLN A 166 -8.36 10.71 -19.47
C GLN A 166 -7.45 9.56 -19.92
N GLN A 167 -6.23 9.50 -19.38
CA GLN A 167 -5.21 8.58 -19.87
C GLN A 167 -4.96 7.38 -18.94
N MET A 168 -5.24 7.51 -17.66
CA MET A 168 -4.99 6.45 -16.67
C MET A 168 -6.28 5.93 -16.03
N ARG A 169 -6.20 4.72 -15.50
CA ARG A 169 -7.16 4.16 -14.54
C ARG A 169 -6.58 4.35 -13.17
N GLU A 170 -7.41 4.63 -12.20
CA GLU A 170 -7.02 4.84 -10.82
C GLU A 170 -7.72 3.86 -9.90
N SER A 171 -7.01 3.42 -8.87
CA SER A 171 -7.57 2.66 -7.76
C SER A 171 -7.07 3.29 -6.49
N GLU A 172 -7.97 3.59 -5.58
CA GLU A 172 -7.70 4.30 -4.34
C GLU A 172 -8.21 3.51 -3.15
N MET A 173 -7.52 3.59 -2.04
CA MET A 173 -7.96 3.07 -0.76
C MET A 173 -7.88 4.20 0.27
N VAL A 174 -8.99 4.45 0.93
CA VAL A 174 -9.04 5.42 2.02
C VAL A 174 -8.31 4.89 3.24
N LEU A 175 -7.35 5.65 3.76
CA LEU A 175 -6.53 5.26 4.91
C LEU A 175 -6.95 5.97 6.20
N GLY A 176 -7.30 7.25 6.11
CA GLY A 176 -7.68 8.10 7.25
C GLY A 176 -9.18 8.16 7.51
N ASN A 177 -9.56 8.76 8.63
CA ASN A 177 -10.95 9.01 9.00
C ASN A 177 -11.41 10.40 8.53
N GLY A 178 -12.72 10.59 8.43
CA GLY A 178 -13.35 11.90 8.19
C GLY A 178 -13.38 12.34 6.72
N LEU A 179 -12.79 11.58 5.80
CA LEU A 179 -12.78 11.93 4.38
C LEU A 179 -14.17 11.78 3.77
N LEU A 180 -14.52 12.71 2.89
CA LEU A 180 -15.72 12.65 2.05
C LEU A 180 -15.29 12.43 0.60
N CYS A 181 -15.92 11.47 -0.08
CA CYS A 181 -15.83 11.29 -1.52
C CYS A 181 -17.13 11.79 -2.16
N GLN A 182 -17.06 12.78 -3.04
CA GLN A 182 -18.24 13.40 -3.67
C GLN A 182 -19.33 13.82 -2.65
N GLY A 183 -18.88 14.32 -1.49
CA GLY A 183 -19.76 14.74 -0.40
C GLY A 183 -20.34 13.62 0.48
N GLN A 184 -20.02 12.36 0.19
CA GLN A 184 -20.44 11.20 0.99
C GLN A 184 -19.31 10.70 1.90
N PRO A 185 -19.62 10.30 3.15
CA PRO A 185 -18.63 9.74 4.06
C PRO A 185 -17.90 8.54 3.46
N CYS A 186 -16.58 8.53 3.61
CA CYS A 186 -15.70 7.54 3.03
C CYS A 186 -14.78 6.96 4.12
N PRO A 187 -15.21 5.91 4.85
CA PRO A 187 -14.46 5.37 5.97
C PRO A 187 -13.18 4.67 5.52
N PRO A 188 -12.16 4.53 6.42
CA PRO A 188 -10.97 3.76 6.15
C PRO A 188 -11.26 2.35 5.64
N GLY A 189 -10.44 1.88 4.69
CA GLY A 189 -10.62 0.60 4.02
C GLY A 189 -11.55 0.67 2.80
N THR A 190 -12.28 1.77 2.58
CA THR A 190 -13.07 1.94 1.36
C THR A 190 -12.17 1.97 0.14
N VAL A 191 -12.52 1.18 -0.89
CA VAL A 191 -11.77 1.09 -2.14
C VAL A 191 -12.61 1.63 -3.28
N HIS A 192 -12.09 2.65 -3.95
CA HIS A 192 -12.63 3.17 -5.20
C HIS A 192 -11.83 2.69 -6.40
N ARG A 193 -12.49 2.52 -7.54
CA ARG A 193 -11.87 2.21 -8.83
C ARG A 193 -12.45 3.13 -9.87
N TRP A 194 -11.62 4.02 -10.37
CA TRP A 194 -12.00 5.03 -11.34
C TRP A 194 -11.55 4.61 -12.74
N PRO A 195 -12.48 4.24 -13.63
CA PRO A 195 -12.16 4.08 -15.04
C PRO A 195 -11.78 5.43 -15.65
N ARG A 196 -11.14 5.40 -16.81
CA ARG A 196 -10.83 6.62 -17.57
C ARG A 196 -12.08 7.46 -17.78
N GLY A 197 -11.98 8.77 -17.56
CA GLY A 197 -13.07 9.72 -17.71
C GLY A 197 -14.08 9.75 -16.56
N ALA A 198 -13.93 8.93 -15.53
CA ALA A 198 -14.76 9.02 -14.33
C ALA A 198 -14.38 10.23 -13.49
N ALA A 199 -15.35 11.10 -13.21
CA ALA A 199 -15.15 12.26 -12.37
C ALA A 199 -15.21 11.88 -10.89
N HIS A 200 -14.29 12.42 -10.09
CA HIS A 200 -14.28 12.21 -8.64
C HIS A 200 -13.65 13.39 -7.90
N SER A 201 -13.95 13.50 -6.62
CA SER A 201 -13.46 14.56 -5.73
C SER A 201 -13.38 14.05 -4.30
N TYR A 202 -12.50 14.67 -3.51
CA TYR A 202 -12.36 14.38 -2.09
C TYR A 202 -12.34 15.66 -1.28
N THR A 203 -12.88 15.60 -0.07
CA THR A 203 -12.83 16.71 0.89
C THR A 203 -12.49 16.15 2.27
N ASN A 204 -11.57 16.82 2.95
CA ASN A 204 -11.27 16.59 4.36
C ASN A 204 -11.83 17.80 5.15
N PRO A 205 -13.03 17.68 5.75
CA PRO A 205 -13.68 18.81 6.41
C PRO A 205 -13.09 19.16 7.80
N SER A 206 -12.26 18.28 8.40
CA SER A 206 -11.75 18.43 9.78
C SER A 206 -10.25 18.33 9.88
#